data_1e653ebaefd5fc4b1ea8e131b49ce68f
#
_entry.id   1e653ebaefd5fc4b1ea8e131b49ce68f
#
_cell.length_a   1.000
_cell.length_b   1.000
_cell.length_c   1.000
_cell.angle_alpha   90.00
_cell.angle_beta   90.00
_cell.angle_gamma   90.00
#
_symmetry.space_group_name_H-M   'P 1'
#
loop_
_entity.id
_entity.type
_entity.pdbx_description
1 polymer ?
#
loop_
_entity_poly.entity_id
_entity_poly.type
_entity_poly.pdbx_seq_one_letter_code
_entity_poly.pdbx_strand_id
1 'polypeptide(L)'
;MMEDLDEPIASMPAEATQATDAAPDVGPRAPVTPREWVSPGVSMRKRIITGIGVALVAALFIFIALSEGATALVSTIIGIIFIGGFVGYLRVVSPMPFTLRLDERGVTRTERGAEPLLITWGGVARVKEELFKSGVSVSVTVYKRVGARGLHRAWVVYRDDIPDFDTFVEAFSAALPLDRPWTRETIHE
;
A
#
# COMPACT_ATOMS: atom_id res chain seq x y z
N MET A 1 15.66 -51.89 40.45
CA MET A 1 16.39 -50.76 41.02
C MET A 1 16.89 -49.98 39.84
N MET A 2 16.03 -49.10 39.37
CA MET A 2 16.26 -48.30 38.17
C MET A 2 15.93 -46.88 38.56
N GLU A 3 16.99 -46.09 38.74
CA GLU A 3 16.95 -44.70 39.17
C GLU A 3 16.54 -43.80 38.03
N ASP A 4 15.43 -43.10 38.23
CA ASP A 4 14.94 -42.01 37.43
C ASP A 4 15.94 -40.85 37.45
N LEU A 5 16.43 -40.44 36.28
CA LEU A 5 17.09 -39.19 36.07
C LEU A 5 16.19 -38.29 35.21
N ASP A 6 15.24 -37.64 35.89
CA ASP A 6 14.52 -36.50 35.39
C ASP A 6 15.45 -35.28 35.41
N GLU A 7 16.09 -34.98 34.31
CA GLU A 7 16.74 -33.66 34.10
C GLU A 7 15.70 -32.66 33.62
N PRO A 8 15.51 -31.54 34.31
CA PRO A 8 14.67 -30.47 33.81
C PRO A 8 15.36 -29.74 32.66
N ILE A 9 14.74 -29.79 31.49
CA ILE A 9 15.12 -28.98 30.34
C ILE A 9 14.95 -27.51 30.72
N ALA A 10 16.05 -26.83 30.96
CA ALA A 10 16.10 -25.40 31.16
C ALA A 10 15.57 -24.71 29.91
N SER A 11 14.40 -24.10 30.03
CA SER A 11 13.84 -23.19 29.04
C SER A 11 14.74 -22.01 28.83
N MET A 12 15.51 -22.01 27.77
CA MET A 12 16.22 -20.82 27.29
C MET A 12 15.18 -19.75 26.91
N PRO A 13 15.26 -18.55 27.46
CA PRO A 13 14.47 -17.43 26.96
C PRO A 13 14.92 -17.14 25.53
N ALA A 14 13.97 -17.21 24.60
CA ALA A 14 14.15 -16.72 23.25
C ALA A 14 14.28 -15.19 23.31
N GLU A 15 15.49 -14.73 23.56
CA GLU A 15 15.88 -13.35 23.38
C GLU A 15 15.85 -13.06 21.90
N ALA A 16 14.67 -12.64 21.43
CA ALA A 16 14.49 -12.11 20.08
C ALA A 16 15.36 -10.84 19.98
N THR A 17 16.60 -11.04 19.60
CA THR A 17 17.49 -9.97 19.16
C THR A 17 16.86 -9.37 17.91
N GLN A 18 16.01 -8.36 18.10
CA GLN A 18 15.67 -7.40 17.06
C GLN A 18 17.00 -6.72 16.69
N ALA A 19 17.70 -7.32 15.74
CA ALA A 19 18.78 -6.66 15.04
C ALA A 19 18.13 -5.46 14.32
N THR A 20 18.11 -4.33 15.00
CA THR A 20 17.88 -3.02 14.39
C THR A 20 19.05 -2.83 13.43
N ASP A 21 18.84 -3.23 12.18
CA ASP A 21 19.74 -2.95 11.06
C ASP A 21 19.60 -1.44 10.80
N ALA A 22 20.20 -0.65 11.70
CA ALA A 22 20.21 0.80 11.64
C ALA A 22 21.05 1.17 10.42
N ALA A 23 20.39 1.36 9.28
CA ALA A 23 21.00 2.03 8.14
C ALA A 23 21.64 3.34 8.65
N PRO A 24 22.84 3.72 8.16
CA PRO A 24 23.49 4.93 8.58
C PRO A 24 22.50 6.10 8.48
N ASP A 25 22.48 6.92 9.54
CA ASP A 25 21.60 8.10 9.63
C ASP A 25 22.07 9.15 8.62
N VAL A 26 21.67 8.95 7.37
CA VAL A 26 21.90 9.88 6.27
C VAL A 26 20.74 10.85 6.30
N GLY A 27 21.02 12.08 6.70
CA GLY A 27 20.03 13.16 6.68
C GLY A 27 19.54 13.49 5.26
N PRO A 28 18.52 14.34 5.13
CA PRO A 28 18.03 14.80 3.84
C PRO A 28 19.09 15.66 3.13
N ARG A 29 19.02 15.71 1.79
CA ARG A 29 19.92 16.52 0.94
C ARG A 29 19.82 18.02 1.24
N ALA A 30 18.64 18.50 1.60
CA ALA A 30 18.34 19.89 1.89
C ALA A 30 17.44 19.99 3.12
N PRO A 31 17.40 21.15 3.84
CA PRO A 31 16.44 21.37 4.90
C PRO A 31 15.02 21.08 4.40
N VAL A 32 14.34 20.16 5.05
CA VAL A 32 12.99 19.74 4.66
C VAL A 32 11.98 20.50 5.51
N THR A 33 11.22 21.40 4.87
CA THR A 33 10.04 21.95 5.52
C THR A 33 9.00 20.84 5.64
N PRO A 34 8.51 20.52 6.86
CA PRO A 34 7.50 19.50 7.02
C PRO A 34 6.28 19.78 6.15
N ARG A 35 5.92 18.79 5.33
CA ARG A 35 4.73 18.85 4.46
C ARG A 35 3.92 17.58 4.61
N GLU A 36 2.63 17.74 4.40
CA GLU A 36 1.67 16.65 4.54
C GLU A 36 0.73 16.62 3.34
N TRP A 37 0.51 15.40 2.80
CA TRP A 37 -0.43 15.14 1.73
C TRP A 37 -1.41 14.07 2.21
N VAL A 38 -2.68 14.36 2.03
CA VAL A 38 -3.76 13.47 2.48
C VAL A 38 -4.40 12.82 1.26
N SER A 39 -4.38 11.49 1.23
CA SER A 39 -5.17 10.72 0.30
C SER A 39 -6.58 10.53 0.85
N PRO A 40 -7.60 11.03 0.19
CA PRO A 40 -8.98 10.80 0.62
C PRO A 40 -9.44 9.35 0.42
N GLY A 41 -8.61 8.51 -0.22
CA GLY A 41 -9.00 7.20 -0.68
C GLY A 41 -10.00 7.26 -1.83
N VAL A 42 -10.87 6.26 -1.96
CA VAL A 42 -11.89 6.25 -3.01
C VAL A 42 -12.90 7.38 -2.79
N SER A 43 -13.01 8.27 -3.76
CA SER A 43 -13.95 9.40 -3.69
C SER A 43 -15.40 8.89 -3.50
N MET A 44 -16.20 9.65 -2.77
CA MET A 44 -17.62 9.32 -2.52
C MET A 44 -18.38 9.07 -3.83
N ARG A 45 -18.08 9.86 -4.88
CA ARG A 45 -18.66 9.67 -6.22
C ARG A 45 -18.35 8.30 -6.83
N LYS A 46 -17.09 7.86 -6.76
CA LYS A 46 -16.69 6.52 -7.25
C LYS A 46 -17.40 5.42 -6.46
N ARG A 47 -17.53 5.57 -5.13
CA ARG A 47 -18.26 4.61 -4.28
C ARG A 47 -19.73 4.51 -4.65
N ILE A 48 -20.41 5.64 -4.89
CA ILE A 48 -21.81 5.68 -5.30
C ILE A 48 -22.00 5.01 -6.67
N ILE A 49 -21.18 5.36 -7.66
CA ILE A 49 -21.25 4.77 -9.00
C ILE A 49 -21.04 3.25 -8.94
N THR A 50 -20.04 2.78 -8.18
CA THR A 50 -19.80 1.36 -7.99
C THR A 50 -20.96 0.69 -7.28
N GLY A 51 -21.53 1.32 -6.23
CA GLY A 51 -22.69 0.80 -5.52
C GLY A 51 -23.92 0.66 -6.44
N ILE A 52 -24.19 1.65 -7.28
CA ILE A 52 -25.27 1.59 -8.30
C ILE A 52 -25.01 0.45 -9.28
N GLY A 53 -23.77 0.30 -9.78
CA GLY A 53 -23.40 -0.80 -10.68
C GLY A 53 -23.64 -2.18 -10.07
N VAL A 54 -23.24 -2.37 -8.82
CA VAL A 54 -23.49 -3.62 -8.07
C VAL A 54 -25.00 -3.86 -7.89
N ALA A 55 -25.76 -2.82 -7.54
CA ALA A 55 -27.21 -2.95 -7.36
C ALA A 55 -27.93 -3.32 -8.67
N LEU A 56 -27.52 -2.76 -9.81
CA LEU A 56 -28.08 -3.10 -11.11
C LEU A 56 -27.78 -4.55 -11.51
N VAL A 57 -26.55 -5.02 -11.28
CA VAL A 57 -26.18 -6.42 -11.53
C VAL A 57 -26.98 -7.35 -10.63
N ALA A 58 -27.12 -7.00 -9.34
CA ALA A 58 -27.95 -7.78 -8.41
C ALA A 58 -29.43 -7.86 -8.86
N ALA A 59 -30.00 -6.73 -9.25
CA ALA A 59 -31.38 -6.66 -9.76
C ALA A 59 -31.56 -7.52 -11.01
N LEU A 60 -30.59 -7.53 -11.93
CA LEU A 60 -30.61 -8.38 -13.11
C LEU A 60 -30.64 -9.88 -12.75
N PHE A 61 -29.79 -10.32 -11.81
CA PHE A 61 -29.78 -11.71 -11.36
C PHE A 61 -31.08 -12.11 -10.66
N ILE A 62 -31.67 -11.21 -9.86
CA ILE A 62 -32.96 -11.45 -9.23
C ILE A 62 -34.06 -11.57 -10.29
N PHE A 63 -34.06 -10.72 -11.30
CA PHE A 63 -35.02 -10.75 -12.40
C PHE A 63 -34.95 -12.07 -13.18
N ILE A 64 -33.74 -12.53 -13.53
CA ILE A 64 -33.51 -13.81 -14.20
C ILE A 64 -34.00 -14.96 -13.32
N ALA A 65 -33.69 -14.92 -12.02
CA ALA A 65 -34.10 -15.94 -11.07
C ALA A 65 -35.62 -16.06 -10.95
N LEU A 66 -36.35 -14.97 -11.02
CA LEU A 66 -37.82 -14.97 -10.95
C LEU A 66 -38.49 -15.42 -12.25
N SER A 67 -37.79 -15.31 -13.40
CA SER A 67 -38.38 -15.65 -14.70
C SER A 67 -38.16 -17.10 -15.13
N GLU A 68 -37.20 -17.83 -14.57
CA GLU A 68 -36.77 -19.16 -15.09
C GLU A 68 -37.08 -20.39 -14.18
N GLY A 69 -37.91 -20.30 -13.17
CA GLY A 69 -38.37 -21.45 -12.36
C GLY A 69 -37.27 -22.20 -11.63
N ALA A 70 -37.14 -23.51 -11.83
CA ALA A 70 -36.22 -24.38 -11.06
C ALA A 70 -34.72 -24.09 -11.31
N THR A 71 -34.35 -23.54 -12.46
CA THR A 71 -33.00 -23.00 -12.74
C THR A 71 -32.70 -21.73 -11.95
N ALA A 72 -33.75 -21.07 -11.45
CA ALA A 72 -33.67 -19.86 -10.65
C ALA A 72 -32.77 -19.99 -9.42
N LEU A 73 -32.80 -21.15 -8.75
CA LEU A 73 -32.03 -21.37 -7.53
C LEU A 73 -30.53 -21.40 -7.82
N VAL A 74 -30.12 -22.04 -8.91
CA VAL A 74 -28.71 -22.09 -9.33
C VAL A 74 -28.24 -20.70 -9.74
N SER A 75 -29.02 -19.98 -10.54
CA SER A 75 -28.70 -18.61 -10.96
C SER A 75 -28.60 -17.65 -9.79
N THR A 76 -29.47 -17.79 -8.79
CA THR A 76 -29.44 -16.98 -7.56
C THR A 76 -28.17 -17.25 -6.76
N ILE A 77 -27.77 -18.50 -6.56
CA ILE A 77 -26.54 -18.87 -5.84
C ILE A 77 -25.31 -18.31 -6.56
N ILE A 78 -25.22 -18.46 -7.87
CA ILE A 78 -24.13 -17.90 -8.69
C ILE A 78 -24.10 -16.38 -8.55
N GLY A 79 -25.25 -15.71 -8.63
CA GLY A 79 -25.37 -14.26 -8.45
C GLY A 79 -24.86 -13.79 -7.08
N ILE A 80 -25.24 -14.48 -6.01
CA ILE A 80 -24.77 -14.16 -4.64
C ILE A 80 -23.25 -14.32 -4.52
N ILE A 81 -22.70 -15.41 -5.06
CA ILE A 81 -21.25 -15.66 -5.05
C ILE A 81 -20.52 -14.57 -5.83
N PHE A 82 -21.02 -14.21 -7.02
CA PHE A 82 -20.42 -13.18 -7.86
C PHE A 82 -20.46 -11.80 -7.19
N ILE A 83 -21.60 -11.39 -6.65
CA ILE A 83 -21.76 -10.11 -5.96
C ILE A 83 -20.92 -10.08 -4.69
N GLY A 84 -20.95 -11.15 -3.88
CA GLY A 84 -20.13 -11.27 -2.67
C GLY A 84 -18.64 -11.21 -2.97
N GLY A 85 -18.19 -11.94 -3.99
CA GLY A 85 -16.81 -11.93 -4.46
C GLY A 85 -16.39 -10.53 -4.97
N PHE A 86 -17.26 -9.86 -5.73
CA PHE A 86 -17.00 -8.53 -6.22
C PHE A 86 -16.95 -7.47 -5.12
N VAL A 87 -17.86 -7.52 -4.14
CA VAL A 87 -17.82 -6.64 -2.96
C VAL A 87 -16.58 -6.90 -2.12
N GLY A 88 -16.20 -8.18 -1.94
CA GLY A 88 -14.96 -8.56 -1.29
C GLY A 88 -13.74 -8.01 -2.02
N TYR A 89 -13.69 -8.18 -3.34
CA TYR A 89 -12.63 -7.62 -4.19
C TYR A 89 -12.53 -6.10 -4.05
N LEU A 90 -13.64 -5.38 -4.11
CA LEU A 90 -13.63 -3.93 -3.94
C LEU A 90 -13.11 -3.49 -2.57
N ARG A 91 -13.39 -4.26 -1.50
CA ARG A 91 -12.84 -3.97 -0.17
C ARG A 91 -11.32 -4.15 -0.10
N VAL A 92 -10.79 -5.15 -0.79
CA VAL A 92 -9.35 -5.45 -0.80
C VAL A 92 -8.57 -4.48 -1.71
N VAL A 93 -9.16 -4.13 -2.87
CA VAL A 93 -8.50 -3.31 -3.89
C VAL A 93 -8.75 -1.81 -3.73
N SER A 94 -9.79 -1.42 -2.97
CA SER A 94 -10.05 -0.01 -2.71
C SER A 94 -8.88 0.64 -1.96
N PRO A 95 -8.25 1.67 -2.50
CA PRO A 95 -7.20 2.39 -1.80
C PRO A 95 -7.75 2.94 -0.49
N MET A 96 -7.12 2.53 0.61
CA MET A 96 -7.46 3.07 1.93
C MET A 96 -6.97 4.52 2.01
N PRO A 97 -7.71 5.39 2.72
CA PRO A 97 -7.22 6.74 2.97
C PRO A 97 -5.92 6.67 3.76
N PHE A 98 -4.95 7.43 3.34
CA PHE A 98 -3.65 7.51 3.99
C PHE A 98 -3.14 8.96 4.00
N THR A 99 -2.20 9.22 4.88
CA THR A 99 -1.47 10.48 4.96
C THR A 99 0.01 10.23 4.69
N LEU A 100 0.60 11.05 3.85
CA LEU A 100 2.05 11.09 3.64
C LEU A 100 2.59 12.35 4.29
N ARG A 101 3.55 12.18 5.17
CA ARG A 101 4.28 13.27 5.80
C ARG A 101 5.75 13.17 5.45
N LEU A 102 6.29 14.28 4.95
CA LEU A 102 7.69 14.45 4.66
C LEU A 102 8.29 15.38 5.73
N ASP A 103 9.36 14.97 6.38
CA ASP A 103 10.06 15.76 7.39
C ASP A 103 11.57 15.45 7.37
N GLU A 104 12.32 16.06 8.31
CA GLU A 104 13.77 15.88 8.41
C GLU A 104 14.20 14.44 8.67
N ARG A 105 13.33 13.62 9.24
CA ARG A 105 13.63 12.22 9.57
C ARG A 105 13.44 11.29 8.39
N GLY A 106 12.56 11.65 7.46
CA GLY A 106 12.21 10.80 6.33
C GLY A 106 10.79 11.02 5.83
N VAL A 107 10.23 9.99 5.25
CA VAL A 107 8.84 9.94 4.80
C VAL A 107 8.04 8.98 5.65
N THR A 108 6.93 9.49 6.19
CA THR A 108 6.01 8.69 7.00
C THR A 108 4.71 8.50 6.24
N ARG A 109 4.27 7.26 6.10
CA ARG A 109 2.94 6.91 5.60
C ARG A 109 2.09 6.41 6.75
N THR A 110 0.96 7.05 6.98
CA THR A 110 -0.01 6.66 8.00
C THR A 110 -1.29 6.23 7.32
N GLU A 111 -1.69 4.98 7.50
CA GLU A 111 -2.97 4.45 7.02
C GLU A 111 -3.95 4.42 8.18
N ARG A 112 -5.24 4.56 7.88
CA ARG A 112 -6.27 4.55 8.92
C ARG A 112 -6.31 3.21 9.65
N GLY A 113 -6.03 3.23 10.96
CA GLY A 113 -6.04 2.03 11.82
C GLY A 113 -4.77 1.18 11.76
N ALA A 114 -3.73 1.63 11.05
CA ALA A 114 -2.42 0.99 11.03
C ALA A 114 -1.37 1.86 11.74
N GLU A 115 -0.30 1.24 12.17
CA GLU A 115 0.86 1.97 12.69
C GLU A 115 1.53 2.79 11.59
N PRO A 116 2.01 4.02 11.91
CA PRO A 116 2.73 4.84 10.95
C PRO A 116 4.00 4.14 10.45
N LEU A 117 4.13 4.00 9.15
CA LEU A 117 5.33 3.47 8.51
C LEU A 117 6.30 4.61 8.21
N LEU A 118 7.29 4.80 9.07
CA LEU A 118 8.40 5.71 8.83
C LEU A 118 9.49 5.01 8.01
N ILE A 119 9.92 5.64 6.92
CA ILE A 119 11.14 5.29 6.19
C ILE A 119 12.09 6.47 6.33
N THR A 120 13.15 6.27 7.09
CA THR A 120 14.20 7.30 7.23
C THR A 120 14.90 7.53 5.88
N TRP A 121 15.51 8.70 5.70
CA TRP A 121 16.25 9.01 4.47
C TRP A 121 17.35 7.97 4.18
N GLY A 122 18.05 7.51 5.22
CA GLY A 122 19.02 6.42 5.09
C GLY A 122 18.41 5.07 4.72
N GLY A 123 17.16 4.82 5.10
CA GLY A 123 16.40 3.59 4.80
C GLY A 123 15.83 3.54 3.39
N VAL A 124 15.71 4.67 2.69
CA VAL A 124 15.31 4.68 1.28
C VAL A 124 16.45 4.07 0.46
N ALA A 125 16.18 2.98 -0.23
CA ALA A 125 17.19 2.32 -1.07
C ALA A 125 17.14 2.79 -2.52
N ARG A 126 15.94 2.99 -3.06
CA ARG A 126 15.69 3.45 -4.42
C ARG A 126 14.30 4.05 -4.52
N VAL A 127 14.15 5.02 -5.41
CA VAL A 127 12.85 5.55 -5.83
C VAL A 127 12.67 5.31 -7.32
N LYS A 128 11.50 4.83 -7.72
CA LYS A 128 11.10 4.65 -9.12
C LYS A 128 9.92 5.57 -9.40
N GLU A 129 10.06 6.44 -10.37
CA GLU A 129 8.99 7.29 -10.90
C GLU A 129 8.56 6.76 -12.27
N GLU A 130 7.27 6.53 -12.44
CA GLU A 130 6.69 6.13 -13.70
C GLU A 130 6.06 7.33 -14.37
N LEU A 131 6.33 7.49 -15.66
CA LEU A 131 5.89 8.62 -16.47
C LEU A 131 5.02 8.14 -17.62
N PHE A 132 4.00 8.89 -17.99
CA PHE A 132 3.37 8.77 -19.31
C PHE A 132 4.33 9.21 -20.42
N LYS A 133 4.05 8.86 -21.67
CA LYS A 133 4.79 9.36 -22.85
C LYS A 133 4.81 10.88 -22.93
N SER A 134 3.81 11.54 -22.38
CA SER A 134 3.75 13.00 -22.24
C SER A 134 4.73 13.60 -21.24
N GLY A 135 5.45 12.78 -20.48
CA GLY A 135 6.35 13.21 -19.41
C GLY A 135 5.64 13.50 -18.08
N VAL A 136 4.34 13.25 -17.98
CA VAL A 136 3.57 13.46 -16.75
C VAL A 136 3.80 12.28 -15.81
N SER A 137 4.18 12.56 -14.56
CA SER A 137 4.34 11.55 -13.51
C SER A 137 3.02 10.85 -13.18
N VAL A 138 3.05 9.51 -13.16
CA VAL A 138 1.89 8.66 -12.90
C VAL A 138 1.96 8.07 -11.50
N SER A 139 3.13 7.57 -11.13
CA SER A 139 3.33 6.94 -9.83
C SER A 139 4.75 7.14 -9.31
N VAL A 140 4.88 7.09 -7.99
CA VAL A 140 6.18 7.02 -7.30
C VAL A 140 6.18 5.80 -6.41
N THR A 141 7.16 4.92 -6.64
CA THR A 141 7.38 3.71 -5.84
C THR A 141 8.64 3.88 -5.01
N VAL A 142 8.52 3.69 -3.70
CA VAL A 142 9.66 3.73 -2.78
C VAL A 142 10.06 2.31 -2.40
N TYR A 143 11.35 2.05 -2.51
CA TYR A 143 11.98 0.80 -2.10
C TYR A 143 12.83 1.03 -0.86
N LYS A 144 12.69 0.17 0.13
CA LYS A 144 13.55 0.13 1.32
C LYS A 144 14.52 -1.04 1.23
N ARG A 145 15.66 -0.91 1.88
CA ARG A 145 16.60 -2.03 2.06
C ARG A 145 16.09 -2.97 3.13
N VAL A 146 16.13 -4.27 2.86
CA VAL A 146 15.81 -5.32 3.83
C VAL A 146 16.99 -6.29 3.85
N GLY A 147 17.72 -6.31 4.98
CA GLY A 147 18.94 -7.10 5.11
C GLY A 147 20.04 -6.66 4.15
N ALA A 148 21.08 -7.47 3.99
CA ALA A 148 22.29 -7.12 3.22
C ALA A 148 22.08 -7.05 1.70
N ARG A 149 21.06 -7.68 1.13
CA ARG A 149 20.91 -7.86 -0.34
C ARG A 149 19.52 -7.64 -0.89
N GLY A 150 18.50 -7.40 -0.07
CA GLY A 150 17.09 -7.30 -0.50
C GLY A 150 16.63 -5.86 -0.71
N LEU A 151 15.97 -5.61 -1.85
CA LEU A 151 15.14 -4.43 -2.06
C LEU A 151 13.69 -4.84 -1.87
N HIS A 152 12.98 -4.17 -0.98
CA HIS A 152 11.57 -4.41 -0.76
C HIS A 152 10.76 -3.17 -1.12
N ARG A 153 9.70 -3.35 -1.91
CA ARG A 153 8.76 -2.26 -2.18
C ARG A 153 8.06 -1.88 -0.87
N ALA A 154 8.33 -0.69 -0.38
CA ALA A 154 7.70 -0.21 0.83
C ALA A 154 6.27 0.25 0.57
N TRP A 155 6.10 1.11 -0.43
CA TRP A 155 4.79 1.60 -0.88
C TRP A 155 4.87 2.23 -2.27
N VAL A 156 3.71 2.43 -2.85
CA VAL A 156 3.51 3.19 -4.09
C VAL A 156 2.44 4.24 -3.86
N VAL A 157 2.60 5.38 -4.51
CA VAL A 157 1.62 6.46 -4.55
C VAL A 157 1.34 6.78 -6.01
N TYR A 158 0.09 6.79 -6.37
CA TYR A 158 -0.36 7.16 -7.71
C TYR A 158 -0.82 8.60 -7.73
N ARG A 159 -0.78 9.22 -8.91
CA ARG A 159 -1.25 10.59 -9.14
C ARG A 159 -2.68 10.82 -8.64
N ASP A 160 -3.55 9.83 -8.83
CA ASP A 160 -4.95 9.91 -8.41
C ASP A 160 -5.16 9.73 -6.90
N ASP A 161 -4.11 9.30 -6.16
CA ASP A 161 -4.22 9.06 -4.72
C ASP A 161 -4.19 10.34 -3.91
N ILE A 162 -3.42 11.33 -4.34
CA ILE A 162 -3.24 12.59 -3.61
C ILE A 162 -3.44 13.79 -4.53
N PRO A 163 -4.14 14.83 -4.07
CA PRO A 163 -4.10 16.11 -4.74
C PRO A 163 -2.66 16.66 -4.70
N ASP A 164 -2.30 17.46 -5.65
CA ASP A 164 -0.98 18.09 -5.76
C ASP A 164 0.20 17.09 -5.82
N PHE A 165 0.00 15.97 -6.52
CA PHE A 165 0.99 14.91 -6.68
C PHE A 165 2.35 15.44 -7.20
N ASP A 166 2.34 16.43 -8.08
CA ASP A 166 3.57 17.02 -8.63
C ASP A 166 4.37 17.74 -7.54
N THR A 167 3.72 18.46 -6.64
CA THR A 167 4.38 19.07 -5.48
C THR A 167 4.96 18.03 -4.52
N PHE A 168 4.32 16.87 -4.38
CA PHE A 168 4.89 15.76 -3.62
C PHE A 168 6.14 15.23 -4.29
N VAL A 169 6.11 14.95 -5.60
CA VAL A 169 7.26 14.45 -6.37
C VAL A 169 8.43 15.41 -6.28
N GLU A 170 8.20 16.71 -6.47
CA GLU A 170 9.21 17.75 -6.37
C GLU A 170 9.84 17.80 -4.96
N ALA A 171 9.02 17.90 -3.93
CA ALA A 171 9.50 17.97 -2.55
C ALA A 171 10.27 16.70 -2.14
N PHE A 172 9.79 15.53 -2.55
CA PHE A 172 10.44 14.26 -2.25
C PHE A 172 11.77 14.11 -2.98
N SER A 173 11.83 14.49 -4.26
CA SER A 173 13.07 14.45 -5.04
C SER A 173 14.13 15.44 -4.53
N ALA A 174 13.70 16.62 -4.06
CA ALA A 174 14.58 17.61 -3.47
C ALA A 174 15.17 17.15 -2.12
N ALA A 175 14.40 16.40 -1.33
CA ALA A 175 14.82 15.89 -0.03
C ALA A 175 15.67 14.62 -0.11
N LEU A 176 15.52 13.84 -1.19
CA LEU A 176 16.20 12.56 -1.33
C LEU A 176 17.73 12.75 -1.37
N PRO A 177 18.51 11.99 -0.55
CA PRO A 177 19.97 12.05 -0.60
C PRO A 177 20.54 11.73 -1.99
N LEU A 178 21.62 12.40 -2.36
CA LEU A 178 22.25 12.30 -3.70
C LEU A 178 22.74 10.89 -4.05
N ASP A 179 23.09 10.12 -3.04
CA ASP A 179 23.56 8.74 -3.18
C ASP A 179 22.42 7.74 -3.42
N ARG A 180 21.17 8.21 -3.39
CA ARG A 180 19.98 7.37 -3.61
C ARG A 180 19.49 7.49 -5.03
N PRO A 181 19.40 6.38 -5.78
CA PRO A 181 18.97 6.41 -7.16
C PRO A 181 17.49 6.79 -7.29
N TRP A 182 17.22 7.80 -8.08
CA TRP A 182 15.90 8.14 -8.60
C TRP A 182 15.83 7.72 -10.06
N THR A 183 15.08 6.68 -10.34
CA THR A 183 14.93 6.13 -11.69
C THR A 183 13.59 6.57 -12.28
N ARG A 184 13.61 7.00 -13.55
CA ARG A 184 12.41 7.35 -14.33
C ARG A 184 12.19 6.31 -15.40
N GLU A 185 10.97 5.83 -15.50
CA GLU A 185 10.58 4.83 -16.48
C GLU A 185 9.30 5.28 -17.19
N THR A 186 9.35 5.31 -18.53
CA THR A 186 8.17 5.65 -19.33
C THR A 186 7.33 4.40 -19.51
N ILE A 187 6.07 4.45 -19.09
CA ILE A 187 5.12 3.37 -19.30
C ILE A 187 4.48 3.51 -20.68
N HIS A 188 4.33 2.37 -21.35
CA HIS A 188 3.56 2.31 -22.60
C HIS A 188 2.08 2.08 -22.23
N GLU A 189 1.24 3.01 -22.68
CA GLU A 189 -0.22 2.82 -22.71
C GLU A 189 -0.60 1.84 -23.79
#